data_6a75b0afe8458b5e4067aa488a0f1446
#
_entry.id   6a75b0afe8458b5e4067aa488a0f1446
#
_cell.length_a   1.000
_cell.length_b   1.000
_cell.length_c   1.000
_cell.angle_alpha   90.00
_cell.angle_beta   90.00
_cell.angle_gamma   90.00
#
_symmetry.space_group_name_H-M   'P 1'
#
loop_
_entity.id
_entity.type
_entity.pdbx_description
1 polymer ?
#
loop_
_entity_poly.entity_id
_entity_poly.type
_entity_poly.pdbx_seq_one_letter_code
_entity_poly.pdbx_strand_id
1 'polypeptide(L)'
;MFPTLTVRENLIATAANRAGRPQPWTQDRIYWLFPRLAERARQYAGTLSGGEPQMLAIGRALMTNPKLLILDEATEGLAPVVRGEIWRCIEALKAQGQSILLIDKNMRALKRLADYHYILEKGRTVWSGDAAALERDATTIQRYIGI
;
A
#
# COMPACT_ATOMS: atom_id res chain seq x y z
N MET A 1 6.58 -9.85 8.88
CA MET A 1 6.12 -9.43 10.22
C MET A 1 6.71 -10.36 11.26
N PHE A 2 7.11 -9.84 12.42
CA PHE A 2 7.65 -10.64 13.53
C PHE A 2 6.52 -10.89 14.54
N PRO A 3 5.92 -12.10 14.61
CA PRO A 3 4.72 -12.34 15.40
C PRO A 3 4.94 -12.23 16.91
N THR A 4 6.16 -12.48 17.37
CA THR A 4 6.58 -12.44 18.78
C THR A 4 6.97 -11.05 19.28
N LEU A 5 7.04 -10.06 18.38
CA LEU A 5 7.25 -8.67 18.73
C LEU A 5 5.90 -7.93 18.79
N THR A 6 5.81 -6.91 19.63
CA THR A 6 4.67 -5.99 19.66
C THR A 6 4.57 -5.19 18.36
N VAL A 7 3.41 -4.56 18.11
CA VAL A 7 3.23 -3.61 17.00
C VAL A 7 4.31 -2.54 17.01
N ARG A 8 4.58 -1.92 18.17
CA ARG A 8 5.61 -0.92 18.33
C ARG A 8 7.00 -1.43 17.94
N GLU A 9 7.39 -2.58 18.47
CA GLU A 9 8.69 -3.19 18.18
C GLU A 9 8.83 -3.57 16.73
N ASN A 10 7.77 -4.07 16.09
CA ASN A 10 7.75 -4.34 14.66
C ASN A 10 8.03 -3.10 13.81
N LEU A 11 7.46 -1.94 14.16
CA LEU A 11 7.71 -0.68 13.47
C LEU A 11 9.16 -0.22 13.63
N ILE A 12 9.71 -0.33 14.84
CA ILE A 12 11.07 0.14 15.16
C ILE A 12 12.12 -0.79 14.56
N ALA A 13 11.89 -2.10 14.56
CA ALA A 13 12.88 -3.12 14.14
C ALA A 13 13.40 -2.91 12.71
N THR A 14 12.62 -2.28 11.84
CA THR A 14 13.00 -2.00 10.45
C THR A 14 13.21 -0.52 10.15
N ALA A 15 13.12 0.34 11.16
CA ALA A 15 13.22 1.79 10.99
C ALA A 15 14.63 2.18 10.50
N ALA A 16 14.67 2.94 9.42
CA ALA A 16 15.90 3.45 8.84
C ALA A 16 15.61 4.71 8.00
N ASN A 17 16.56 5.62 7.91
CA ASN A 17 16.48 6.76 6.98
C ASN A 17 17.75 6.83 6.12
N ARG A 18 18.01 5.76 5.37
CA ARG A 18 19.20 5.65 4.52
C ARG A 18 19.20 6.65 3.35
N ALA A 19 18.03 7.09 2.92
CA ALA A 19 17.87 8.07 1.85
C ALA A 19 18.04 9.53 2.32
N GLY A 20 18.22 9.77 3.64
CA GLY A 20 18.39 11.11 4.19
C GLY A 20 17.16 11.99 4.01
N ARG A 21 15.93 11.44 4.09
CA ARG A 21 14.72 12.26 3.97
C ARG A 21 14.67 13.34 5.03
N PRO A 22 14.42 14.62 4.67
CA PRO A 22 14.34 15.71 5.66
C PRO A 22 13.17 15.55 6.63
N GLN A 23 12.09 14.90 6.18
CA GLN A 23 10.91 14.59 6.99
C GLN A 23 10.67 13.05 6.95
N PRO A 24 11.42 12.29 7.76
CA PRO A 24 11.31 10.84 7.74
C PRO A 24 9.98 10.34 8.30
N TRP A 25 9.60 9.14 7.92
CA TRP A 25 8.55 8.40 8.58
C TRP A 25 8.98 8.06 10.00
N THR A 26 8.13 8.40 10.95
CA THR A 26 8.29 8.11 12.38
C THR A 26 7.11 7.26 12.85
N GLN A 27 7.27 6.63 14.00
CA GLN A 27 6.20 5.86 14.64
C GLN A 27 4.92 6.69 14.81
N ASP A 28 5.02 7.96 15.23
CA ASP A 28 3.87 8.84 15.42
C ASP A 28 3.15 9.12 14.09
N ARG A 29 3.89 9.29 12.99
CA ARG A 29 3.29 9.45 11.66
C ARG A 29 2.59 8.18 11.20
N ILE A 30 3.12 6.98 11.52
CA ILE A 30 2.44 5.71 11.24
C ILE A 30 1.17 5.58 12.06
N TYR A 31 1.17 5.97 13.33
CA TYR A 31 -0.01 5.95 14.19
C TYR A 31 -1.07 6.97 13.77
N TRP A 32 -0.65 8.12 13.25
CA TRP A 32 -1.57 9.07 12.63
C TRP A 32 -2.23 8.47 11.38
N LEU A 33 -1.47 7.74 10.56
CA LEU A 33 -1.95 7.08 9.35
C LEU A 33 -2.88 5.89 9.66
N PHE A 34 -2.55 5.15 10.70
CA PHE A 34 -3.26 3.95 11.16
C PHE A 34 -3.54 4.02 12.68
N PRO A 35 -4.58 4.75 13.12
CA PRO A 35 -4.90 4.90 14.55
C PRO A 35 -5.09 3.56 15.28
N ARG A 36 -5.62 2.55 14.62
CA ARG A 36 -5.78 1.19 15.18
C ARG A 36 -4.44 0.59 15.63
N LEU A 37 -3.35 0.89 14.93
CA LEU A 37 -2.02 0.42 15.34
C LEU A 37 -1.53 1.12 16.62
N ALA A 38 -1.92 2.37 16.84
CA ALA A 38 -1.62 3.09 18.09
C ALA A 38 -2.33 2.44 19.29
N GLU A 39 -3.62 2.13 19.13
CA GLU A 39 -4.43 1.43 20.15
C GLU A 39 -3.84 0.06 20.51
N ARG A 40 -3.21 -0.60 19.54
CA ARG A 40 -2.60 -1.93 19.65
C ARG A 40 -1.09 -1.92 19.86
N ALA A 41 -0.48 -0.76 20.13
CA ALA A 41 0.97 -0.58 20.15
C ALA A 41 1.74 -1.60 21.00
N ARG A 42 1.15 -2.05 22.10
CA ARG A 42 1.73 -3.03 23.04
C ARG A 42 1.27 -4.47 22.79
N GLN A 43 0.37 -4.70 21.83
CA GLN A 43 -0.12 -6.02 21.49
C GLN A 43 0.89 -6.76 20.60
N TYR A 44 1.05 -8.06 20.81
CA TYR A 44 1.89 -8.90 19.94
C TYR A 44 1.32 -8.96 18.53
N ALA A 45 2.18 -8.77 17.52
CA ALA A 45 1.76 -8.72 16.13
C ALA A 45 1.10 -10.02 15.66
N GLY A 46 1.47 -11.17 16.22
CA GLY A 46 0.84 -12.45 15.91
C GLY A 46 -0.62 -12.58 16.35
N THR A 47 -1.12 -11.66 17.19
CA THR A 47 -2.51 -11.66 17.68
C THR A 47 -3.39 -10.60 16.99
N LEU A 48 -2.83 -9.88 16.01
CA LEU A 48 -3.57 -8.91 15.22
C LEU A 48 -4.58 -9.59 14.29
N SER A 49 -5.68 -8.93 14.00
CA SER A 49 -6.77 -9.43 13.16
C SER A 49 -7.38 -8.33 12.30
N GLY A 50 -8.30 -8.71 11.41
CA GLY A 50 -9.16 -7.77 10.69
C GLY A 50 -8.43 -6.78 9.76
N GLY A 51 -7.23 -7.09 9.27
CA GLY A 51 -6.44 -6.22 8.40
C GLY A 51 -5.40 -5.36 9.11
N GLU A 52 -5.35 -5.38 10.46
CA GLU A 52 -4.28 -4.76 11.24
C GLU A 52 -2.88 -5.30 10.85
N PRO A 53 -2.70 -6.61 10.53
CA PRO A 53 -1.44 -7.13 10.00
C PRO A 53 -0.99 -6.43 8.73
N GLN A 54 -1.91 -6.12 7.83
CA GLN A 54 -1.61 -5.42 6.58
C GLN A 54 -1.21 -3.96 6.82
N MET A 55 -1.94 -3.27 7.72
CA MET A 55 -1.58 -1.91 8.14
C MET A 55 -0.17 -1.88 8.76
N LEU A 56 0.14 -2.87 9.60
CA LEU A 56 1.47 -3.00 10.21
C LEU A 56 2.55 -3.27 9.16
N ALA A 57 2.27 -4.10 8.14
CA ALA A 57 3.20 -4.36 7.04
C ALA A 57 3.52 -3.10 6.25
N ILE A 58 2.50 -2.30 5.90
CA ILE A 58 2.66 -1.00 5.24
C ILE A 58 3.45 -0.04 6.14
N GLY A 59 3.08 0.06 7.42
CA GLY A 59 3.78 0.91 8.39
C GLY A 59 5.26 0.57 8.51
N ARG A 60 5.60 -0.71 8.58
CA ARG A 60 6.99 -1.19 8.60
C ARG A 60 7.76 -0.82 7.33
N ALA A 61 7.13 -0.97 6.16
CA ALA A 61 7.74 -0.57 4.90
C ALA A 61 8.01 0.94 4.88
N LEU A 62 7.07 1.77 5.33
CA LEU A 62 7.23 3.22 5.43
C LEU A 62 8.34 3.63 6.40
N MET A 63 8.49 2.93 7.53
CA MET A 63 9.55 3.20 8.51
C MET A 63 10.98 3.01 7.95
N THR A 64 11.14 2.32 6.83
CA THR A 64 12.43 2.26 6.11
C THR A 64 12.73 3.52 5.29
N ASN A 65 11.79 4.46 5.23
CA ASN A 65 11.87 5.68 4.42
C ASN A 65 12.20 5.43 2.94
N PRO A 66 11.43 4.57 2.25
CA PRO A 66 11.74 4.13 0.91
C PRO A 66 11.56 5.24 -0.13
N LYS A 67 12.36 5.24 -1.19
CA LYS A 67 12.12 6.07 -2.38
C LYS A 67 10.92 5.57 -3.17
N LEU A 68 10.76 4.26 -3.28
CA LEU A 68 9.65 3.57 -3.94
C LEU A 68 9.00 2.60 -2.95
N LEU A 69 7.70 2.72 -2.76
CA LEU A 69 6.87 1.76 -2.02
C LEU A 69 6.21 0.80 -3.02
N ILE A 70 6.41 -0.50 -2.83
CA ILE A 70 5.78 -1.54 -3.65
C ILE A 70 4.69 -2.20 -2.81
N LEU A 71 3.47 -2.21 -3.33
CA LEU A 71 2.29 -2.82 -2.71
C LEU A 71 1.70 -3.83 -3.67
N ASP A 72 1.80 -5.10 -3.31
CA ASP A 72 1.29 -6.22 -4.08
C ASP A 72 0.06 -6.81 -3.37
N GLU A 73 -1.11 -6.71 -4.03
CA GLU A 73 -2.41 -7.18 -3.54
C GLU A 73 -2.72 -6.75 -2.08
N ALA A 74 -2.36 -5.50 -1.73
CA ALA A 74 -2.41 -5.00 -0.35
C ALA A 74 -3.82 -4.96 0.27
N THR A 75 -4.87 -5.16 -0.54
CA THR A 75 -6.26 -5.14 -0.08
C THR A 75 -6.99 -6.48 -0.23
N GLU A 76 -6.30 -7.52 -0.73
CA GLU A 76 -6.93 -8.83 -0.95
C GLU A 76 -7.37 -9.48 0.36
N GLY A 77 -8.55 -10.12 0.36
CA GLY A 77 -9.09 -10.79 1.53
C GLY A 77 -9.58 -9.90 2.68
N LEU A 78 -9.47 -8.58 2.54
CA LEU A 78 -9.87 -7.66 3.60
C LEU A 78 -11.35 -7.26 3.52
N ALA A 79 -11.95 -7.03 4.70
CA ALA A 79 -13.29 -6.48 4.80
C ALA A 79 -13.39 -5.10 4.10
N PRO A 80 -14.55 -4.74 3.51
CA PRO A 80 -14.71 -3.49 2.75
C PRO A 80 -14.28 -2.22 3.49
N VAL A 81 -14.56 -2.14 4.79
CA VAL A 81 -14.19 -0.99 5.62
C VAL A 81 -12.66 -0.84 5.71
N VAL A 82 -11.97 -1.95 6.01
CA VAL A 82 -10.50 -1.98 6.13
C VAL A 82 -9.84 -1.70 4.80
N ARG A 83 -10.38 -2.27 3.72
CA ARG A 83 -9.96 -1.96 2.35
C ARG A 83 -10.00 -0.47 2.06
N GLY A 84 -11.11 0.19 2.45
CA GLY A 84 -11.27 1.64 2.33
C GLY A 84 -10.23 2.44 3.13
N GLU A 85 -9.83 1.98 4.30
CA GLU A 85 -8.78 2.60 5.10
C GLU A 85 -7.41 2.53 4.41
N ILE A 86 -7.06 1.37 3.84
CA ILE A 86 -5.80 1.19 3.09
C ILE A 86 -5.78 2.05 1.82
N TRP A 87 -6.89 2.14 1.08
CA TRP A 87 -6.97 3.01 -0.10
C TRP A 87 -6.78 4.48 0.26
N ARG A 88 -7.41 4.95 1.33
CA ARG A 88 -7.19 6.33 1.84
C ARG A 88 -5.75 6.57 2.26
N CYS A 89 -5.11 5.57 2.87
CA CYS A 89 -3.69 5.63 3.19
C CYS A 89 -2.85 5.82 1.93
N ILE A 90 -3.05 5.00 0.90
CA ILE A 90 -2.30 5.07 -0.37
C ILE A 90 -2.50 6.45 -1.03
N GLU A 91 -3.72 6.98 -1.02
CA GLU A 91 -4.05 8.31 -1.53
C GLU A 91 -3.30 9.42 -0.78
N ALA A 92 -3.26 9.35 0.54
CA ALA A 92 -2.51 10.29 1.38
C ALA A 92 -0.99 10.20 1.15
N LEU A 93 -0.45 9.01 0.95
CA LEU A 93 0.96 8.79 0.61
C LEU A 93 1.32 9.41 -0.75
N LYS A 94 0.48 9.19 -1.76
CA LYS A 94 0.62 9.80 -3.08
C LYS A 94 0.62 11.33 -2.99
N ALA A 95 -0.33 11.91 -2.26
CA ALA A 95 -0.42 13.35 -2.07
C ALA A 95 0.82 13.95 -1.40
N GLN A 96 1.56 13.17 -0.61
CA GLN A 96 2.84 13.55 -0.01
C GLN A 96 4.05 13.31 -0.94
N GLY A 97 3.81 12.95 -2.20
CA GLY A 97 4.88 12.73 -3.19
C GLY A 97 5.61 11.38 -3.04
N GLN A 98 5.03 10.40 -2.35
CA GLN A 98 5.59 9.05 -2.29
C GLN A 98 5.40 8.36 -3.65
N SER A 99 6.50 7.90 -4.25
CA SER A 99 6.42 7.01 -5.42
C SER A 99 5.91 5.63 -4.98
N ILE A 100 4.88 5.13 -5.68
CA ILE A 100 4.21 3.88 -5.34
C ILE A 100 4.07 3.02 -6.60
N LEU A 101 4.50 1.77 -6.53
CA LEU A 101 4.14 0.73 -7.47
C LEU A 101 3.03 -0.11 -6.83
N LEU A 102 1.85 -0.08 -7.44
CA LEU A 102 0.65 -0.71 -6.90
C LEU A 102 0.18 -1.83 -7.83
N ILE A 103 0.08 -3.03 -7.31
CA ILE A 103 -0.45 -4.21 -8.00
C ILE A 103 -1.72 -4.61 -7.30
N ASP A 104 -2.86 -4.56 -7.98
CA ASP A 104 -4.16 -4.92 -7.41
C ASP A 104 -5.17 -5.27 -8.53
N LYS A 105 -6.19 -6.05 -8.19
CA LYS A 105 -7.30 -6.41 -9.09
C LYS A 105 -8.40 -5.35 -9.12
N ASN A 106 -8.39 -4.42 -8.17
CA ASN A 106 -9.41 -3.38 -8.03
C ASN A 106 -9.20 -2.25 -9.04
N MET A 107 -9.63 -2.49 -10.29
CA MET A 107 -9.51 -1.52 -11.38
C MET A 107 -10.11 -0.15 -11.06
N ARG A 108 -11.20 -0.09 -10.26
CA ARG A 108 -11.79 1.20 -9.86
C ARG A 108 -10.84 2.03 -9.00
N ALA A 109 -10.16 1.40 -8.05
CA ALA A 109 -9.18 2.06 -7.21
C ALA A 109 -7.92 2.44 -7.99
N LEU A 110 -7.42 1.53 -8.84
CA LEU A 110 -6.26 1.78 -9.69
C LEU A 110 -6.48 2.98 -10.61
N LYS A 111 -7.61 3.02 -11.34
CA LYS A 111 -7.97 4.15 -12.23
C LYS A 111 -7.99 5.50 -11.52
N ARG A 112 -8.45 5.53 -10.27
CA ARG A 112 -8.52 6.76 -9.48
C ARG A 112 -7.17 7.20 -8.94
N LEU A 113 -6.31 6.24 -8.58
CA LEU A 113 -5.10 6.54 -7.82
C LEU A 113 -3.84 6.61 -8.67
N ALA A 114 -3.70 5.76 -9.67
CA ALA A 114 -2.45 5.68 -10.43
C ALA A 114 -2.40 6.72 -11.55
N ASP A 115 -1.21 7.29 -11.77
CA ASP A 115 -0.94 8.23 -12.86
C ASP A 115 -0.66 7.51 -14.18
N TYR A 116 -0.11 6.29 -14.08
CA TYR A 116 0.25 5.45 -15.22
C TYR A 116 -0.01 3.98 -14.92
N HIS A 117 -0.40 3.20 -15.94
CA HIS A 117 -0.85 1.83 -15.81
C HIS A 117 -0.09 0.91 -16.75
N TYR A 118 0.14 -0.32 -16.29
CA TYR A 118 0.68 -1.43 -17.08
C TYR A 118 -0.24 -2.63 -16.95
N ILE A 119 -0.51 -3.33 -18.04
CA ILE A 119 -1.18 -4.62 -18.03
C ILE A 119 -0.16 -5.69 -18.40
N LEU A 120 -0.03 -6.68 -17.53
CA LEU A 120 0.87 -7.80 -17.68
C LEU A 120 0.08 -9.07 -18.00
N GLU A 121 0.48 -9.78 -19.03
CA GLU A 121 -0.04 -11.10 -19.37
C GLU A 121 1.12 -12.04 -19.69
N LYS A 122 1.17 -13.20 -19.02
CA LYS A 122 2.18 -14.24 -19.25
C LYS A 122 3.63 -13.70 -19.24
N GLY A 123 3.91 -12.80 -18.29
CA GLY A 123 5.24 -12.21 -18.12
C GLY A 123 5.62 -11.12 -19.11
N ARG A 124 4.66 -10.61 -19.89
CA ARG A 124 4.88 -9.53 -20.87
C ARG A 124 3.93 -8.36 -20.60
N THR A 125 4.41 -7.14 -20.82
CA THR A 125 3.55 -5.98 -20.88
C THR A 125 2.78 -5.99 -22.19
N VAL A 126 1.45 -6.14 -22.10
CA VAL A 126 0.56 -6.18 -23.28
C VAL A 126 -0.09 -4.84 -23.56
N TRP A 127 -0.14 -3.96 -22.56
CA TRP A 127 -0.63 -2.59 -22.68
C TRP A 127 0.00 -1.70 -21.62
N SER A 128 0.19 -0.41 -21.95
CA SER A 128 0.56 0.61 -20.96
C SER A 128 0.05 1.99 -21.38
N GLY A 129 -0.29 2.84 -20.42
CA GLY A 129 -0.79 4.18 -20.67
C GLY A 129 -1.21 4.91 -19.41
N ASP A 130 -1.54 6.19 -19.56
CA ASP A 130 -2.14 7.01 -18.52
C ASP A 130 -3.64 6.69 -18.31
N ALA A 131 -4.28 7.36 -17.36
CA ALA A 131 -5.71 7.17 -17.08
C ALA A 131 -6.60 7.50 -18.29
N ALA A 132 -6.25 8.50 -19.09
CA ALA A 132 -7.02 8.88 -20.27
C ALA A 132 -6.89 7.83 -21.39
N ALA A 133 -5.70 7.27 -21.59
CA ALA A 133 -5.49 6.14 -22.50
C ALA A 133 -6.26 4.89 -22.03
N LEU A 134 -6.25 4.64 -20.71
CA LEU A 134 -6.98 3.51 -20.12
C LEU A 134 -8.50 3.57 -20.40
N GLU A 135 -9.08 4.77 -20.40
CA GLU A 135 -10.50 4.98 -20.73
C GLU A 135 -10.77 4.81 -22.23
N ARG A 136 -9.93 5.38 -23.09
CA ARG A 136 -10.05 5.24 -24.55
C ARG A 136 -9.98 3.79 -25.01
N ASP A 137 -9.08 3.03 -24.42
CA ASP A 137 -8.78 1.64 -24.81
C ASP A 137 -9.57 0.60 -24.00
N ALA A 138 -10.61 1.01 -23.27
CA ALA A 138 -11.36 0.17 -22.34
C ALA A 138 -11.79 -1.19 -22.93
N THR A 139 -12.27 -1.22 -24.18
CA THR A 139 -12.70 -2.44 -24.85
C THR A 139 -11.54 -3.43 -25.09
N THR A 140 -10.36 -2.91 -25.45
CA THR A 140 -9.15 -3.72 -25.63
C THR A 140 -8.65 -4.27 -24.31
N ILE A 141 -8.68 -3.44 -23.27
CA ILE A 141 -8.22 -3.76 -21.92
C ILE A 141 -9.10 -4.84 -21.28
N GLN A 142 -10.42 -4.80 -21.47
CA GLN A 142 -11.34 -5.82 -20.97
C GLN A 142 -10.98 -7.26 -21.43
N ARG A 143 -10.40 -7.42 -22.61
CA ARG A 143 -9.94 -8.72 -23.10
C ARG A 143 -8.81 -9.31 -22.28
N TYR A 144 -7.95 -8.47 -21.68
CA TYR A 144 -6.79 -8.90 -20.90
C TYR A 144 -7.13 -9.12 -19.42
N ILE A 145 -8.09 -8.36 -18.87
CA ILE A 145 -8.43 -8.43 -17.45
C ILE A 145 -9.62 -9.33 -17.12
N GLY A 146 -10.24 -9.95 -18.16
CA GLY A 146 -11.23 -11.00 -17.96
C GLY A 146 -12.53 -10.56 -17.28
N ILE A 147 -12.97 -9.30 -17.50
CA ILE A 147 -14.23 -8.77 -16.97
C ILE A 147 -15.24 -8.61 -18.09
#